data_39a6429ec30a5dbe60b79d0697401768
#
_entry.id   39a6429ec30a5dbe60b79d0697401768
#
_cell.length_a   1.000
_cell.length_b   1.000
_cell.length_c   1.000
_cell.angle_alpha   90.00
_cell.angle_beta   90.00
_cell.angle_gamma   90.00
#
_symmetry.space_group_name_H-M   'P 1'
#
loop_
_entity.id
_entity.type
_entity.pdbx_description
1 polymer ?
#
loop_
_entity_poly.entity_id
_entity_poly.type
_entity_poly.pdbx_seq_one_letter_code
_entity_poly.pdbx_strand_id
1 'polypeptide(L)'
;MKISGLRSSYEKVGGIVFFGRTLDKIRLHAQGKLPADYNRGTGFDSRCTRFLKVEYPALVERTLQGGTDEEILEWCFQKGHRPGEEEILVWNAFMTKRGWRDDVSGWLAQEKKKRGFAHRDDIQTAFDFHKADEAED
;
A
#
# COMPACT_ATOMS: atom_id res chain seq x y z
N MET A 1 -3.15 15.62 0.66
CA MET A 1 -3.89 15.77 1.94
C MET A 1 -3.42 14.73 2.93
N LYS A 2 -3.04 15.19 4.10
CA LYS A 2 -2.57 14.28 5.15
C LYS A 2 -3.74 13.56 5.80
N ILE A 3 -3.59 12.25 5.99
CA ILE A 3 -4.61 11.41 6.64
C ILE A 3 -3.99 10.79 7.89
N SER A 4 -4.54 11.15 9.04
CA SER A 4 -4.07 10.62 10.31
C SER A 4 -4.30 9.11 10.37
N GLY A 5 -3.30 8.36 10.77
CA GLY A 5 -3.38 6.90 10.88
C GLY A 5 -3.06 6.15 9.59
N LEU A 6 -2.70 6.86 8.52
CA LEU A 6 -2.32 6.22 7.24
C LEU A 6 -0.81 6.33 7.05
N ARG A 7 -0.15 5.18 7.12
CA ARG A 7 1.32 5.11 6.94
C ARG A 7 1.72 5.31 5.48
N SER A 8 2.94 5.71 5.29
CA SER A 8 3.55 5.79 3.97
C SER A 8 3.59 4.42 3.32
N SER A 9 3.47 4.40 1.99
CA SER A 9 3.64 3.18 1.19
C SER A 9 5.00 2.54 1.40
N TYR A 10 6.02 3.34 1.75
CA TYR A 10 7.38 2.86 1.98
C TYR A 10 7.57 2.16 3.31
N GLU A 11 6.70 2.36 4.29
CA GLU A 11 6.87 1.75 5.61
C GLU A 11 6.68 0.25 5.54
N LYS A 12 7.50 -0.46 6.31
CA LYS A 12 7.55 -1.93 6.29
C LYS A 12 6.93 -2.52 7.54
N VAL A 13 6.25 -3.65 7.37
CA VAL A 13 5.86 -4.53 8.47
C VAL A 13 6.49 -5.89 8.14
N GLY A 14 7.25 -6.46 9.05
CA GLY A 14 7.96 -7.71 8.80
C GLY A 14 8.88 -7.63 7.58
N GLY A 15 9.43 -6.46 7.30
CA GLY A 15 10.29 -6.22 6.15
C GLY A 15 9.56 -6.02 4.82
N ILE A 16 8.23 -5.99 4.81
CA ILE A 16 7.39 -5.95 3.60
C ILE A 16 6.78 -4.56 3.47
N VAL A 17 7.07 -3.85 2.35
CA VAL A 17 6.48 -2.54 2.08
C VAL A 17 4.99 -2.67 1.76
N PHE A 18 4.25 -1.62 1.99
CA PHE A 18 2.83 -1.44 1.66
C PHE A 18 1.85 -2.22 2.54
N PHE A 19 2.25 -3.32 3.15
CA PHE A 19 1.34 -4.15 3.96
C PHE A 19 0.72 -3.33 5.09
N GLY A 20 1.54 -2.56 5.81
CA GLY A 20 1.04 -1.72 6.89
C GLY A 20 0.00 -0.71 6.43
N ARG A 21 0.24 -0.10 5.28
CA ARG A 21 -0.70 0.85 4.68
C ARG A 21 -2.02 0.16 4.29
N THR A 22 -1.95 -1.06 3.78
CA THR A 22 -3.16 -1.85 3.47
C THR A 22 -4.00 -2.05 4.74
N LEU A 23 -3.37 -2.41 5.85
CA LEU A 23 -4.07 -2.58 7.13
C LEU A 23 -4.65 -1.26 7.62
N ASP A 24 -3.89 -0.17 7.49
CA ASP A 24 -4.36 1.16 7.91
C ASP A 24 -5.63 1.56 7.15
N LYS A 25 -5.66 1.30 5.84
CA LYS A 25 -6.85 1.63 5.04
C LYS A 25 -8.06 0.82 5.47
N ILE A 26 -7.87 -0.44 5.81
CA ILE A 26 -8.95 -1.29 6.34
C ILE A 26 -9.50 -0.69 7.64
N ARG A 27 -8.60 -0.33 8.56
CA ARG A 27 -8.99 0.21 9.86
C ARG A 27 -9.68 1.56 9.73
N LEU A 28 -9.12 2.44 8.90
CA LEU A 28 -9.68 3.78 8.69
C LEU A 28 -11.05 3.72 8.03
N HIS A 29 -11.22 2.82 7.07
CA HIS A 29 -12.52 2.64 6.44
C HIS A 29 -13.57 2.17 7.45
N ALA A 30 -13.22 1.23 8.29
CA ALA A 30 -14.13 0.72 9.32
C ALA A 30 -14.54 1.81 10.32
N GLN A 31 -13.68 2.82 10.50
CA GLN A 31 -13.93 3.96 11.39
C GLN A 31 -14.63 5.12 10.67
N GLY A 32 -14.92 4.98 9.37
CA GLY A 32 -15.50 6.05 8.58
C GLY A 32 -14.54 7.21 8.30
N LYS A 33 -13.23 6.96 8.37
CA LYS A 33 -12.21 8.01 8.27
C LYS A 33 -11.38 7.95 6.97
N LEU A 34 -11.62 6.96 6.12
CA LEU A 34 -10.89 6.88 4.85
C LEU A 34 -11.67 7.65 3.77
N PRO A 35 -11.04 8.61 3.06
CA PRO A 35 -11.72 9.32 1.97
C PRO A 35 -12.23 8.36 0.90
N ALA A 36 -13.38 8.70 0.31
CA ALA A 36 -14.08 7.81 -0.63
C ALA A 36 -13.30 7.51 -1.90
N ASP A 37 -12.37 8.40 -2.29
CA ASP A 37 -11.57 8.24 -3.50
C ASP A 37 -10.34 7.34 -3.30
N TYR A 38 -10.11 6.84 -2.10
CA TYR A 38 -9.02 5.89 -1.84
C TYR A 38 -9.43 4.49 -2.24
N ASN A 39 -8.54 3.80 -2.94
CA ASN A 39 -8.75 2.40 -3.34
C ASN A 39 -8.68 1.48 -2.12
N ARG A 40 -9.56 0.48 -2.10
CA ARG A 40 -9.55 -0.58 -1.10
C ARG A 40 -9.71 -1.92 -1.80
N GLY A 41 -8.77 -2.82 -1.60
CA GLY A 41 -8.84 -4.16 -2.14
C GLY A 41 -8.53 -4.27 -3.62
N THR A 42 -8.22 -3.16 -4.28
CA THR A 42 -7.84 -3.12 -5.70
C THR A 42 -6.48 -2.45 -5.84
N GLY A 43 -5.92 -2.47 -7.04
CA GLY A 43 -4.62 -1.85 -7.30
C GLY A 43 -3.52 -2.49 -6.45
N PHE A 44 -2.80 -1.67 -5.70
CA PHE A 44 -1.69 -2.16 -4.89
C PHE A 44 -2.15 -3.04 -3.72
N ASP A 45 -3.34 -2.82 -3.18
CA ASP A 45 -3.89 -3.71 -2.16
C ASP A 45 -4.06 -5.13 -2.70
N SER A 46 -4.62 -5.27 -3.91
CA SER A 46 -4.82 -6.58 -4.50
C SER A 46 -3.49 -7.24 -4.88
N ARG A 47 -2.50 -6.44 -5.25
CA ARG A 47 -1.16 -6.97 -5.50
C ARG A 47 -0.55 -7.52 -4.21
N CYS A 48 -0.75 -6.81 -3.11
CA CYS A 48 -0.26 -7.23 -1.81
C CYS A 48 -0.92 -8.54 -1.35
N THR A 49 -2.24 -8.64 -1.48
CA THR A 49 -2.95 -9.87 -1.09
C THR A 49 -2.56 -11.05 -2.00
N ARG A 50 -2.33 -10.81 -3.29
CA ARG A 50 -1.84 -11.87 -4.19
C ARG A 50 -0.43 -12.32 -3.83
N PHE A 51 0.43 -11.39 -3.42
CA PHE A 51 1.77 -11.73 -2.97
C PHE A 51 1.74 -12.66 -1.76
N LEU A 52 0.85 -12.37 -0.82
CA LEU A 52 0.70 -13.16 0.40
C LEU A 52 -0.26 -14.35 0.22
N LYS A 53 -0.94 -14.44 -0.93
CA LYS A 53 -1.88 -15.51 -1.27
C LYS A 53 -3.05 -15.61 -0.28
N VAL A 54 -3.59 -14.47 0.11
CA VAL A 54 -4.81 -14.39 0.92
C VAL A 54 -5.86 -13.60 0.15
N GLU A 55 -7.14 -13.84 0.48
CA GLU A 55 -8.24 -13.08 -0.10
C GLU A 55 -8.42 -11.77 0.68
N TYR A 56 -8.68 -10.68 -0.03
CA TYR A 56 -8.84 -9.38 0.61
C TYR A 56 -9.97 -9.37 1.66
N PRO A 57 -11.17 -9.93 1.38
CA PRO A 57 -12.22 -9.95 2.40
C PRO A 57 -11.81 -10.70 3.67
N ALA A 58 -11.03 -11.76 3.54
CA ALA A 58 -10.52 -12.50 4.70
C ALA A 58 -9.52 -11.66 5.49
N LEU A 59 -8.67 -10.89 4.79
CA LEU A 59 -7.74 -9.98 5.44
C LEU A 59 -8.48 -8.88 6.19
N VAL A 60 -9.55 -8.33 5.60
CA VAL A 60 -10.39 -7.33 6.27
C VAL A 60 -10.96 -7.89 7.58
N GLU A 61 -11.54 -9.08 7.51
CA GLU A 61 -12.12 -9.73 8.69
C GLU A 61 -11.07 -9.95 9.77
N ARG A 62 -9.91 -10.48 9.38
CA ARG A 62 -8.82 -10.72 10.35
C ARG A 62 -8.32 -9.42 10.98
N THR A 63 -8.15 -8.38 10.16
CA THR A 63 -7.64 -7.08 10.63
C THR A 63 -8.58 -6.46 11.66
N LEU A 64 -9.89 -6.57 11.44
CA LEU A 64 -10.89 -5.99 12.33
C LEU A 64 -11.07 -6.77 13.62
N GLN A 65 -10.53 -7.99 13.71
CA GLN A 65 -10.48 -8.73 14.97
C GLN A 65 -9.46 -8.15 15.95
N GLY A 66 -8.56 -7.29 15.45
CA GLY A 66 -7.56 -6.65 16.29
C GLY A 66 -6.25 -7.39 16.34
N GLY A 67 -5.40 -6.97 17.26
CA GLY A 67 -4.05 -7.49 17.39
C GLY A 67 -3.01 -6.59 16.73
N THR A 68 -1.76 -6.99 16.78
CA THR A 68 -0.66 -6.23 16.20
C THR A 68 -0.55 -6.50 14.70
N ASP A 69 0.14 -5.60 14.01
CA ASP A 69 0.42 -5.78 12.58
C ASP A 69 1.17 -7.09 12.33
N GLU A 70 2.13 -7.41 13.21
CA GLU A 70 2.93 -8.63 13.12
C GLU A 70 2.08 -9.88 13.29
N GLU A 71 1.11 -9.84 14.17
CA GLU A 71 0.16 -10.96 14.36
C GLU A 71 -0.70 -11.15 13.12
N ILE A 72 -1.17 -10.07 12.52
CA ILE A 72 -1.97 -10.12 11.29
C ILE A 72 -1.13 -10.65 10.13
N LEU A 73 0.13 -10.20 10.03
CA LEU A 73 1.04 -10.68 8.99
C LEU A 73 1.30 -12.19 9.16
N GLU A 74 1.52 -12.64 10.40
CA GLU A 74 1.72 -14.06 10.65
C GLU A 74 0.48 -14.87 10.26
N TRP A 75 -0.72 -14.34 10.53
CA TRP A 75 -1.95 -14.95 10.07
C TRP A 75 -1.96 -15.10 8.54
N CYS A 76 -1.52 -14.06 7.79
CA CYS A 76 -1.40 -14.13 6.35
C CYS A 76 -0.45 -15.24 5.91
N PHE A 77 0.69 -15.38 6.61
CA PHE A 77 1.66 -16.42 6.29
C PHE A 77 1.08 -17.82 6.49
N GLN A 78 0.29 -18.01 7.54
CA GLN A 78 -0.32 -19.31 7.85
C GLN A 78 -1.46 -19.66 6.88
N LYS A 79 -2.27 -18.68 6.52
CA LYS A 79 -3.42 -18.89 5.62
C LYS A 79 -3.02 -18.96 4.15
N GLY A 80 -2.01 -18.20 3.76
CA GLY A 80 -1.61 -18.08 2.38
C GLY A 80 -0.19 -18.57 2.16
N HIS A 81 0.76 -17.65 2.11
CA HIS A 81 2.13 -17.94 1.77
C HIS A 81 3.10 -17.13 2.63
N ARG A 82 4.09 -17.80 3.19
CA ARG A 82 5.21 -17.12 3.87
C ARG A 82 6.30 -16.88 2.84
N PRO A 83 6.51 -15.63 2.41
CA PRO A 83 7.57 -15.36 1.43
C PRO A 83 8.95 -15.55 2.05
N GLY A 84 9.88 -16.03 1.23
CA GLY A 84 11.28 -16.12 1.63
C GLY A 84 11.96 -14.76 1.52
N GLU A 85 13.20 -14.71 1.98
CA GLU A 85 13.99 -13.48 1.98
C GLU A 85 14.12 -12.86 0.60
N GLU A 86 14.39 -13.66 -0.42
CA GLU A 86 14.53 -13.16 -1.78
C GLU A 86 13.19 -12.69 -2.35
N GLU A 87 12.10 -13.38 -2.04
CA GLU A 87 10.78 -12.95 -2.47
C GLU A 87 10.45 -11.57 -1.91
N ILE A 88 10.80 -11.32 -0.66
CA ILE A 88 10.58 -10.02 -0.02
C ILE A 88 11.45 -8.94 -0.68
N LEU A 89 12.70 -9.28 -0.98
CA LEU A 89 13.60 -8.35 -1.69
C LEU A 89 13.02 -7.96 -3.05
N VAL A 90 12.54 -8.94 -3.81
CA VAL A 90 11.93 -8.69 -5.12
C VAL A 90 10.65 -7.87 -4.98
N TRP A 91 9.79 -8.22 -4.01
CA TRP A 91 8.57 -7.46 -3.75
C TRP A 91 8.86 -6.00 -3.46
N ASN A 92 9.79 -5.75 -2.52
CA ASN A 92 10.13 -4.37 -2.14
C ASN A 92 10.71 -3.60 -3.32
N ALA A 93 11.59 -4.22 -4.10
CA ALA A 93 12.20 -3.56 -5.27
C ALA A 93 11.16 -3.26 -6.34
N PHE A 94 10.25 -4.21 -6.59
CA PHE A 94 9.18 -4.04 -7.58
C PHE A 94 8.22 -2.94 -7.15
N MET A 95 7.71 -3.01 -5.94
CA MET A 95 6.68 -2.07 -5.47
C MET A 95 7.20 -0.64 -5.36
N THR A 96 8.42 -0.47 -4.86
CA THR A 96 8.95 0.88 -4.66
C THR A 96 9.31 1.59 -5.97
N LYS A 97 9.36 0.86 -7.08
CA LYS A 97 9.68 1.43 -8.39
C LYS A 97 8.49 1.51 -9.33
N ARG A 98 7.30 1.08 -8.91
CA ARG A 98 6.11 1.14 -9.77
C ARG A 98 5.84 2.59 -10.18
N GLY A 99 5.64 2.79 -11.47
CA GLY A 99 5.44 4.11 -12.08
C GLY A 99 6.68 4.64 -12.77
N TRP A 100 7.85 4.04 -12.52
CA TRP A 100 9.08 4.43 -13.19
C TRP A 100 9.32 3.48 -14.37
N ARG A 101 9.16 4.01 -15.57
CA ARG A 101 9.40 3.29 -16.85
C ARG A 101 8.67 1.93 -16.91
N ASP A 102 7.39 1.92 -16.57
CA ASP A 102 6.57 0.71 -16.59
C ASP A 102 5.12 1.03 -16.97
N ASP A 103 4.24 0.04 -16.83
CA ASP A 103 2.83 0.17 -17.19
C ASP A 103 2.03 1.11 -16.29
N VAL A 104 2.59 1.54 -15.17
CA VAL A 104 1.96 2.49 -14.24
C VAL A 104 2.41 3.93 -14.53
N SER A 105 3.41 4.11 -15.39
CA SER A 105 3.98 5.44 -15.67
C SER A 105 2.95 6.44 -16.21
N GLY A 106 2.02 5.98 -17.06
CA GLY A 106 0.96 6.85 -17.60
C GLY A 106 0.00 7.32 -16.51
N TRP A 107 -0.39 6.42 -15.62
CA TRP A 107 -1.23 6.77 -14.48
C TRP A 107 -0.52 7.81 -13.59
N LEU A 108 0.76 7.57 -13.30
CA LEU A 108 1.55 8.49 -12.46
C LEU A 108 1.60 9.89 -13.06
N ALA A 109 1.83 9.99 -14.36
CA ALA A 109 1.89 11.29 -15.04
C ALA A 109 0.56 12.02 -14.91
N GLN A 110 -0.55 11.33 -15.09
CA GLN A 110 -1.89 11.92 -14.97
C GLN A 110 -2.18 12.38 -13.54
N GLU A 111 -1.84 11.57 -12.54
CA GLU A 111 -2.07 11.95 -11.15
C GLU A 111 -1.21 13.14 -10.73
N LYS A 112 0.03 13.18 -11.17
CA LYS A 112 0.90 14.34 -10.93
C LYS A 112 0.30 15.60 -11.53
N LYS A 113 -0.23 15.50 -12.73
CA LYS A 113 -0.86 16.65 -13.40
C LYS A 113 -2.07 17.14 -12.62
N LYS A 114 -2.93 16.24 -12.17
CA LYS A 114 -4.12 16.59 -11.39
C LYS A 114 -3.79 17.33 -10.10
N ARG A 115 -2.67 16.96 -9.47
CA ARG A 115 -2.25 17.58 -8.21
C ARG A 115 -1.35 18.80 -8.39
N GLY A 116 -1.05 19.18 -9.62
CA GLY A 116 -0.16 20.29 -9.87
C GLY A 116 1.33 19.94 -9.67
N PHE A 117 1.67 18.66 -9.72
CA PHE A 117 3.02 18.17 -9.50
C PHE A 117 3.75 17.81 -10.79
N ALA A 118 3.20 18.16 -11.96
CA ALA A 118 3.77 17.74 -13.24
C ALA A 118 5.25 18.14 -13.42
N HIS A 119 5.65 19.24 -12.80
CA HIS A 119 7.02 19.76 -12.87
C HIS A 119 7.95 19.19 -11.77
N ARG A 120 7.45 18.35 -10.91
CA ARG A 120 8.23 17.81 -9.78
C ARG A 120 8.98 16.55 -10.22
N ASP A 121 10.28 16.69 -10.46
CA ASP A 121 11.12 15.57 -10.86
C ASP A 121 11.46 14.62 -9.71
N ASP A 122 11.25 15.06 -8.48
CA ASP A 122 11.46 14.23 -7.29
C ASP A 122 10.38 13.17 -7.11
N ILE A 123 9.27 13.27 -7.85
CA ILE A 123 8.19 12.28 -7.83
C ILE A 123 8.33 11.39 -9.06
N GLN A 124 8.99 10.25 -8.90
CA GLN A 124 9.28 9.34 -10.00
C GLN A 124 8.55 8.01 -9.93
N THR A 125 7.87 7.74 -8.81
CA THR A 125 7.15 6.48 -8.60
C THR A 125 5.80 6.76 -7.96
N ALA A 126 4.93 5.74 -7.99
CA ALA A 126 3.63 5.83 -7.32
C ALA A 126 3.78 6.07 -5.82
N PHE A 127 4.77 5.41 -5.19
CA PHE A 127 5.02 5.61 -3.76
C PHE A 127 5.50 7.03 -3.46
N ASP A 128 6.35 7.61 -4.32
CA ASP A 128 6.75 9.02 -4.19
C ASP A 128 5.53 9.93 -4.28
N PHE A 129 4.62 9.63 -5.21
CA PHE A 129 3.39 10.40 -5.38
C PHE A 129 2.53 10.34 -4.12
N HIS A 130 2.30 9.14 -3.57
CA HIS A 130 1.52 8.98 -2.34
C HIS A 130 2.11 9.84 -1.22
N LYS A 131 3.43 9.78 -1.08
CA LYS A 131 4.14 10.52 -0.03
C LYS A 131 3.96 12.03 -0.20
N ALA A 132 4.12 12.53 -1.42
CA ALA A 132 3.96 13.96 -1.70
C ALA A 132 2.52 14.43 -1.54
N ASP A 133 1.57 13.64 -2.02
CA ASP A 133 0.13 13.96 -1.93
C ASP A 133 -0.35 14.02 -0.49
N GLU A 134 0.22 13.19 0.38
CA GLU A 134 -0.19 13.07 1.78
C GLU A 134 0.73 13.85 2.74
N ALA A 135 1.74 14.53 2.24
CA ALA A 135 2.70 15.26 3.07
C ALA A 135 2.12 16.53 3.69
N GLU A 136 1.12 17.13 3.05
CA GLU A 136 0.56 18.42 3.47
C GLU A 136 -0.95 18.43 3.42
N ASP A 137 -1.49 19.33 4.17
CA ASP A 137 -2.94 19.57 4.23
C ASP A 137 -3.38 20.59 3.20
#